data_d2e97b1cadd416144a967f7fceab2acf
#
_entry.id   d2e97b1cadd416144a967f7fceab2acf
#
_cell.length_a   1.000
_cell.length_b   1.000
_cell.length_c   1.000
_cell.angle_alpha   90.00
_cell.angle_beta   90.00
_cell.angle_gamma   90.00
#
_symmetry.space_group_name_H-M   'P 1'
#
loop_
_entity.id
_entity.type
_entity.pdbx_description
1 polymer ?
#
loop_
_entity_poly.entity_id
_entity_poly.type
_entity_poly.pdbx_seq_one_letter_code
_entity_poly.pdbx_strand_id
1 'polypeptide(L)'
;MNIKKRLEKRERKTNREQYRLKSLNAYNDRLRINAVVSEKHALAQVISSDGTKTLAYVSTQQKWFKDTKGKSYNVAGATKVGEQLGTLLKKDFANARFYFDRGGKVYTGRIKAIAEGIKSQGVNL
;
A
#
# COMPACT_ATOMS: atom_id res chain seq x y z
N MET A 1 -12.47 13.03 -24.71
CA MET A 1 -13.06 12.95 -23.36
C MET A 1 -12.58 14.15 -22.54
N ASN A 2 -13.49 14.87 -21.90
CA ASN A 2 -13.10 16.01 -21.07
C ASN A 2 -12.58 15.55 -19.69
N ILE A 3 -11.98 16.47 -18.95
CA ILE A 3 -11.37 16.18 -17.64
C ILE A 3 -12.39 15.62 -16.65
N LYS A 4 -13.61 16.19 -16.62
CA LYS A 4 -14.68 15.74 -15.72
C LYS A 4 -15.02 14.26 -15.94
N LYS A 5 -15.20 13.85 -17.19
CA LYS A 5 -15.52 12.45 -17.53
C LYS A 5 -14.37 11.51 -17.16
N ARG A 6 -13.11 11.95 -17.32
CA ARG A 6 -11.95 11.15 -16.92
C ARG A 6 -11.88 10.94 -15.42
N LEU A 7 -12.19 11.96 -14.63
CA LEU A 7 -12.20 11.86 -13.18
C LEU A 7 -13.30 10.93 -12.69
N GLU A 8 -14.50 11.06 -13.26
CA GLU A 8 -15.62 10.17 -12.95
C GLU A 8 -15.28 8.70 -13.25
N LYS A 9 -14.60 8.46 -14.37
CA LYS A 9 -14.18 7.10 -14.75
C LYS A 9 -13.16 6.53 -13.78
N ARG A 10 -12.20 7.34 -13.30
CA ARG A 10 -11.23 6.94 -12.29
C ARG A 10 -11.91 6.59 -10.96
N GLU A 11 -12.84 7.42 -10.51
CA GLU A 11 -13.59 7.17 -9.28
C GLU A 11 -14.37 5.87 -9.34
N ARG A 12 -15.05 5.61 -10.46
CA ARG A 12 -15.80 4.36 -10.65
C ARG A 12 -14.89 3.14 -10.58
N LYS A 13 -13.72 3.21 -11.20
CA LYS A 13 -12.76 2.11 -11.18
C LYS A 13 -12.26 1.85 -9.76
N THR A 14 -11.88 2.88 -9.03
CA THR A 14 -11.42 2.79 -7.65
C THR A 14 -12.51 2.22 -6.75
N ASN A 15 -13.73 2.71 -6.87
CA ASN A 15 -14.85 2.24 -6.06
C ASN A 15 -15.19 0.78 -6.34
N ARG A 16 -15.15 0.34 -7.59
CA ARG A 16 -15.40 -1.07 -7.94
C ARG A 16 -14.32 -1.98 -7.37
N GLU A 17 -13.06 -1.58 -7.43
CA GLU A 17 -11.97 -2.36 -6.88
C GLU A 17 -12.09 -2.48 -5.36
N GLN A 18 -12.37 -1.38 -4.67
CA GLN A 18 -12.57 -1.38 -3.22
C GLN A 18 -13.76 -2.24 -2.80
N TYR A 19 -14.86 -2.16 -3.54
CA TYR A 19 -16.04 -2.98 -3.28
C TYR A 19 -15.71 -4.47 -3.44
N ARG A 20 -14.99 -4.83 -4.50
CA ARG A 20 -14.57 -6.21 -4.75
C ARG A 20 -13.68 -6.73 -3.62
N LEU A 21 -12.70 -5.93 -3.18
CA LEU A 21 -11.81 -6.28 -2.09
C LEU A 21 -12.58 -6.46 -0.78
N LYS A 22 -13.51 -5.57 -0.48
CA LYS A 22 -14.36 -5.68 0.71
C LYS A 22 -15.23 -6.95 0.66
N SER A 23 -15.82 -7.26 -0.50
CA SER A 23 -16.61 -8.48 -0.66
C SER A 23 -15.79 -9.73 -0.46
N LEU A 24 -14.59 -9.78 -1.03
CA LEU A 24 -13.68 -10.92 -0.88
C LEU A 24 -13.22 -11.10 0.55
N ASN A 25 -13.15 -10.03 1.32
CA ASN A 25 -12.64 -10.03 2.68
C ASN A 25 -13.73 -9.82 3.74
N ALA A 26 -15.01 -9.82 3.35
CA ALA A 26 -16.14 -9.60 4.28
C ALA A 26 -16.18 -10.61 5.42
N TYR A 27 -15.67 -11.81 5.18
CA TYR A 27 -15.67 -12.91 6.15
C TYR A 27 -14.29 -13.24 6.69
N ASN A 28 -13.29 -12.42 6.34
CA ASN A 28 -11.92 -12.63 6.74
C ASN A 28 -11.44 -11.44 7.57
N ASP A 29 -10.72 -11.71 8.64
CA ASP A 29 -10.13 -10.68 9.48
C ASP A 29 -8.85 -10.12 8.86
N ARG A 30 -8.84 -9.93 7.55
CA ARG A 30 -7.67 -9.43 6.84
C ARG A 30 -7.52 -7.93 7.00
N LEU A 31 -6.30 -7.52 7.28
CA LEU A 31 -5.92 -6.12 7.33
C LEU A 31 -5.58 -5.64 5.92
N ARG A 32 -5.96 -4.41 5.62
CA ARG A 32 -5.71 -3.81 4.31
C ARG A 32 -4.38 -3.08 4.32
N ILE A 33 -3.51 -3.43 3.37
CA ILE A 33 -2.28 -2.67 3.12
C ILE A 33 -2.56 -1.74 1.95
N ASN A 34 -2.60 -0.45 2.23
CA ASN A 34 -2.85 0.58 1.23
C ASN A 34 -1.53 1.24 0.83
N ALA A 35 -1.17 1.12 -0.46
CA ALA A 35 0.02 1.75 -1.00
C ALA A 35 -0.38 3.00 -1.77
N VAL A 36 0.28 4.11 -1.48
CA VAL A 36 0.04 5.39 -2.15
C VAL A 36 1.37 5.93 -2.66
N VAL A 37 1.40 6.32 -3.92
CA VAL A 37 2.57 6.96 -4.51
C VAL A 37 2.17 8.33 -5.06
N SER A 38 3.01 9.31 -4.79
CA SER A 38 2.89 10.64 -5.35
C SER A 38 4.13 10.94 -6.18
N GLU A 39 4.18 12.11 -6.79
CA GLU A 39 5.31 12.52 -7.62
C GLU A 39 6.64 12.44 -6.87
N LYS A 40 6.66 12.80 -5.59
CA LYS A 40 7.89 12.89 -4.80
C LYS A 40 8.05 11.84 -3.72
N HIS A 41 6.98 11.16 -3.34
CA HIS A 41 6.98 10.27 -2.18
C HIS A 41 6.22 8.99 -2.42
N ALA A 42 6.52 7.98 -1.62
CA ALA A 42 5.79 6.74 -1.55
C ALA A 42 5.47 6.43 -0.08
N LEU A 43 4.31 5.84 0.16
CA LEU A 43 3.93 5.41 1.49
C LEU A 43 3.13 4.12 1.43
N ALA A 44 3.12 3.40 2.54
CA ALA A 44 2.25 2.26 2.73
C ALA A 44 1.70 2.30 4.15
N GLN A 45 0.44 1.94 4.30
CA GLN A 45 -0.21 1.93 5.60
C GLN A 45 -1.05 0.68 5.76
N VAL A 46 -1.20 0.24 7.00
CA VAL A 46 -2.04 -0.90 7.35
C VAL A 46 -3.30 -0.37 8.00
N ILE A 47 -4.44 -0.73 7.44
CA ILE A 47 -5.74 -0.26 7.90
C ILE A 47 -6.48 -1.45 8.50
N SER A 48 -7.20 -1.22 9.60
CA SER A 48 -7.99 -2.26 10.26
C SER A 48 -9.04 -2.86 9.33
N SER A 49 -9.51 -4.07 9.65
CA SER A 49 -10.48 -4.79 8.81
C SER A 49 -11.79 -4.04 8.62
N ASP A 50 -12.20 -3.24 9.61
CA ASP A 50 -13.40 -2.40 9.54
C ASP A 50 -13.16 -1.06 8.82
N GLY A 51 -11.90 -0.72 8.51
CA GLY A 51 -11.53 0.49 7.80
C GLY A 51 -11.47 1.75 8.65
N THR A 52 -11.59 1.65 9.98
CA THR A 52 -11.70 2.82 10.85
C THR A 52 -10.37 3.32 11.41
N LYS A 53 -9.34 2.47 11.46
CA LYS A 53 -8.07 2.81 12.11
C LYS A 53 -6.88 2.48 11.20
N THR A 54 -5.88 3.35 11.23
CA THR A 54 -4.57 3.08 10.64
C THR A 54 -3.68 2.47 11.73
N LEU A 55 -3.29 1.22 11.54
CA LEU A 55 -2.55 0.46 12.55
C LEU A 55 -1.04 0.62 12.42
N ALA A 56 -0.55 0.88 11.21
CA ALA A 56 0.87 1.09 10.93
C ALA A 56 1.02 1.99 9.70
N TYR A 57 2.14 2.71 9.65
CA TYR A 57 2.38 3.69 8.60
C TYR A 57 3.89 3.77 8.32
N VAL A 58 4.26 3.64 7.05
CA VAL A 58 5.65 3.78 6.60
C VAL A 58 5.69 4.71 5.39
N SER A 59 6.53 5.72 5.42
CA SER A 59 6.61 6.72 4.36
C SER A 59 8.06 7.15 4.11
N THR A 60 8.34 7.55 2.88
CA THR A 60 9.62 8.17 2.52
C THR A 60 9.82 9.54 3.14
N GLN A 61 8.79 10.12 3.73
CA GLN A 61 8.89 11.40 4.46
C GLN A 61 9.38 11.22 5.90
N GLN A 62 9.44 9.99 6.39
CA GLN A 62 9.89 9.70 7.75
C GLN A 62 11.42 9.75 7.85
N LYS A 63 11.90 9.98 9.07
CA LYS A 63 13.33 10.13 9.34
C LYS A 63 14.14 8.89 8.93
N TRP A 64 13.62 7.68 9.17
CA TRP A 64 14.33 6.44 8.83
C TRP A 64 14.73 6.40 7.35
N PHE A 65 13.86 6.91 6.46
CA PHE A 65 14.14 6.95 5.03
C PHE A 65 15.17 8.03 4.70
N LYS A 66 15.04 9.21 5.32
CA LYS A 66 16.00 10.32 5.13
C LYS A 66 17.41 9.92 5.53
N ASP A 67 17.54 9.11 6.58
CA ASP A 67 18.82 8.60 7.03
C ASP A 67 19.49 7.65 6.04
N THR A 68 18.72 7.01 5.16
CA THR A 68 19.28 6.16 4.09
C THR A 68 19.91 6.94 2.95
N LYS A 69 19.63 8.24 2.86
CA LYS A 69 20.05 9.13 1.75
C LYS A 69 19.56 8.66 0.38
N GLY A 70 18.55 7.79 0.35
CA GLY A 70 17.94 7.33 -0.87
C GLY A 70 16.98 8.34 -1.49
N LYS A 71 16.58 8.10 -2.73
CA LYS A 71 15.61 8.94 -3.44
C LYS A 71 14.20 8.43 -3.17
N SER A 72 13.29 9.35 -2.80
CA SER A 72 11.91 9.01 -2.43
C SER A 72 10.98 8.79 -3.62
N TYR A 73 11.38 9.20 -4.82
CA TYR A 73 10.51 9.23 -5.99
C TYR A 73 10.73 8.06 -6.96
N ASN A 74 11.66 7.17 -6.69
CA ASN A 74 11.98 6.06 -7.61
C ASN A 74 11.57 4.70 -7.04
N VAL A 75 11.73 3.67 -7.86
CA VAL A 75 11.40 2.28 -7.51
C VAL A 75 12.20 1.81 -6.29
N ALA A 76 13.47 2.17 -6.21
CA ALA A 76 14.32 1.78 -5.07
C ALA A 76 13.79 2.33 -3.74
N GLY A 77 13.32 3.59 -3.73
CA GLY A 77 12.70 4.17 -2.54
C GLY A 77 11.42 3.45 -2.15
N ALA A 78 10.57 3.13 -3.12
CA ALA A 78 9.34 2.38 -2.88
C ALA A 78 9.64 0.97 -2.35
N THR A 79 10.66 0.30 -2.87
CA THR A 79 11.10 -1.00 -2.37
C THR A 79 11.50 -0.92 -0.89
N LYS A 80 12.22 0.11 -0.50
CA LYS A 80 12.59 0.33 0.91
C LYS A 80 11.38 0.52 1.81
N VAL A 81 10.37 1.25 1.33
CA VAL A 81 9.09 1.39 2.07
C VAL A 81 8.45 0.02 2.29
N GLY A 82 8.39 -0.79 1.24
CA GLY A 82 7.83 -2.14 1.34
C GLY A 82 8.62 -3.03 2.30
N GLU A 83 9.93 -3.02 2.24
CA GLU A 83 10.79 -3.79 3.14
C GLU A 83 10.62 -3.36 4.59
N GLN A 84 10.58 -2.06 4.85
CA GLN A 84 10.38 -1.54 6.20
C GLN A 84 9.03 -1.94 6.76
N LEU A 85 7.97 -1.81 5.96
CA LEU A 85 6.64 -2.24 6.39
C LEU A 85 6.58 -3.75 6.61
N GLY A 86 7.16 -4.54 5.70
CA GLY A 86 7.21 -6.00 5.84
C GLY A 86 7.88 -6.45 7.14
N THR A 87 9.00 -5.83 7.49
CA THR A 87 9.70 -6.08 8.75
C THR A 87 8.81 -5.78 9.95
N LEU A 88 8.12 -4.63 9.92
CA LEU A 88 7.20 -4.22 10.98
C LEU A 88 6.02 -5.18 11.10
N LEU A 89 5.47 -5.64 9.97
CA LEU A 89 4.35 -6.58 9.96
C LEU A 89 4.73 -7.93 10.57
N LYS A 90 5.92 -8.43 10.28
CA LYS A 90 6.41 -9.67 10.88
C LYS A 90 6.61 -9.55 12.38
N LYS A 91 7.06 -8.39 12.83
CA LYS A 91 7.32 -8.13 14.25
C LYS A 91 6.03 -7.96 15.04
N ASP A 92 5.13 -7.08 14.57
CA ASP A 92 3.98 -6.63 15.35
C ASP A 92 2.67 -7.32 14.96
N PHE A 93 2.60 -7.91 13.77
CA PHE A 93 1.38 -8.51 13.21
C PHE A 93 1.62 -9.91 12.66
N ALA A 94 2.44 -10.71 13.35
CA ALA A 94 2.91 -12.02 12.87
C ALA A 94 1.78 -13.00 12.52
N ASN A 95 0.65 -12.93 13.23
CA ASN A 95 -0.48 -13.84 13.04
C ASN A 95 -1.59 -13.25 12.17
N ALA A 96 -1.43 -12.03 11.69
CA ALA A 96 -2.46 -11.36 10.89
C ALA A 96 -2.39 -11.79 9.43
N ARG A 97 -3.52 -11.67 8.74
CA ARG A 97 -3.61 -11.86 7.30
C ARG A 97 -3.79 -10.51 6.66
N PHE A 98 -3.24 -10.35 5.46
CA PHE A 98 -3.22 -9.08 4.75
C PHE A 98 -3.75 -9.23 3.34
N TYR A 99 -4.28 -8.14 2.78
CA TYR A 99 -4.46 -8.01 1.34
C TYR A 99 -3.94 -6.64 0.90
N PHE A 100 -3.51 -6.56 -0.36
CA PHE A 100 -2.86 -5.37 -0.89
C PHE A 100 -3.85 -4.57 -1.73
N ASP A 101 -4.07 -3.30 -1.35
CA ASP A 101 -4.97 -2.37 -2.04
C ASP A 101 -4.13 -1.36 -2.82
N ARG A 102 -4.24 -1.41 -4.15
CA ARG A 102 -3.54 -0.52 -5.07
C ARG A 102 -4.22 0.83 -5.26
N GLY A 103 -5.41 1.03 -4.70
CA GLY A 103 -6.17 2.26 -4.90
C GLY A 103 -6.59 2.49 -6.35
N GLY A 104 -6.86 1.42 -7.10
CA GLY A 104 -7.24 1.51 -8.52
C GLY A 104 -6.08 1.74 -9.49
N LYS A 105 -4.83 1.76 -9.00
CA LYS A 105 -3.64 1.95 -9.83
C LYS A 105 -3.17 0.65 -10.44
N VAL A 106 -2.48 0.74 -11.59
CA VAL A 106 -1.91 -0.43 -12.25
C VAL A 106 -0.77 -1.01 -11.40
N TYR A 107 -0.69 -2.35 -11.35
CA TYR A 107 0.34 -3.06 -10.59
C TYR A 107 1.68 -3.04 -11.34
N THR A 108 2.30 -1.87 -11.37
CA THR A 108 3.60 -1.65 -12.02
C THR A 108 4.40 -0.59 -11.25
N GLY A 109 5.68 -0.47 -11.58
CA GLY A 109 6.55 0.58 -11.06
C GLY A 109 6.64 0.60 -9.54
N ARG A 110 6.41 1.76 -8.94
CA ARG A 110 6.55 1.94 -7.49
C ARG A 110 5.52 1.18 -6.67
N ILE A 111 4.29 1.04 -7.16
CA ILE A 111 3.25 0.26 -6.48
C ILE A 111 3.70 -1.21 -6.38
N LYS A 112 4.16 -1.78 -7.48
CA LYS A 112 4.69 -3.14 -7.50
C LYS A 112 5.92 -3.26 -6.58
N ALA A 113 6.79 -2.27 -6.57
CA ALA A 113 7.99 -2.27 -5.73
C ALA A 113 7.66 -2.33 -4.24
N ILE A 114 6.62 -1.61 -3.80
CA ILE A 114 6.16 -1.67 -2.41
C ILE A 114 5.69 -3.09 -2.08
N ALA A 115 4.85 -3.67 -2.92
CA ALA A 115 4.33 -5.03 -2.70
C ALA A 115 5.45 -6.07 -2.69
N GLU A 116 6.37 -6.00 -3.63
CA GLU A 116 7.51 -6.92 -3.70
C GLU A 116 8.44 -6.77 -2.48
N GLY A 117 8.64 -5.54 -2.01
CA GLY A 117 9.42 -5.27 -0.79
C GLY A 117 8.78 -5.92 0.43
N ILE A 118 7.46 -5.84 0.57
CA ILE A 118 6.74 -6.49 1.66
C ILE A 118 6.90 -8.02 1.56
N LYS A 119 6.70 -8.58 0.38
CA LYS A 119 6.84 -10.03 0.15
C LYS A 119 8.26 -10.53 0.44
N SER A 120 9.28 -9.72 0.13
CA SER A 120 10.68 -10.08 0.34
C SER A 120 11.00 -10.33 1.82
N GLN A 121 10.20 -9.77 2.72
CA GLN A 121 10.34 -9.98 4.15
C GLN A 121 9.58 -11.21 4.65
N GLY A 122 8.97 -11.98 3.76
CA GLY A 122 8.26 -13.21 4.10
C GLY A 122 6.79 -13.02 4.46
N VAL A 123 6.23 -11.87 4.15
CA VAL A 123 4.80 -11.59 4.37
C VAL A 123 4.00 -12.08 3.15
N ASN A 124 2.95 -12.83 3.39
CA ASN A 124 2.04 -13.29 2.34
C ASN A 124 0.98 -12.23 2.03
N LEU A 125 0.88 -11.87 0.77
CA LEU A 125 -0.14 -10.94 0.29
C LEU A 125 -1.13 -11.64 -0.63
#